data_bee7063c83841e23b5c982bb47b2a91a
#
_entry.id   bee7063c83841e23b5c982bb47b2a91a
#
_cell.length_a   1.000
_cell.length_b   1.000
_cell.length_c   1.000
_cell.angle_alpha   90.00
_cell.angle_beta   90.00
_cell.angle_gamma   90.00
#
_symmetry.space_group_name_H-M   'P 1'
#
loop_
_entity.id
_entity.type
_entity.pdbx_description
1 polymer ?
#
loop_
_entity_poly.entity_id
_entity_poly.type
_entity_poly.pdbx_seq_one_letter_code
_entity_poly.pdbx_strand_id
1 'polypeptide(L)'
;MKHSALRKFAAAAALAVSFTGLSMVSASTAESAPAPAVKVTAGHDQLGSFAPEFAYLNDDVLFGEVWSRTDKLPAKIRSIVTVTSLVSSGVLDSSLKFHIMKAKEKGVTKEEMAEILTQTAFYAGWPKAWAAFRYAKEVYEG
;
A
#
# COMPACT_ATOMS: atom_id res chain seq x y z
N MET A 1 -46.24 40.69 12.58
CA MET A 1 -45.86 41.78 13.51
C MET A 1 -44.37 41.63 13.74
N LYS A 2 -43.65 42.53 13.15
CA LYS A 2 -42.74 43.54 13.74
C LYS A 2 -41.43 42.94 14.25
N HIS A 3 -40.41 43.19 13.68
CA HIS A 3 -39.43 44.29 13.49
C HIS A 3 -38.07 43.82 13.94
N SER A 4 -37.10 43.93 13.08
CA SER A 4 -36.16 45.06 12.95
C SER A 4 -35.16 45.11 14.09
N ALA A 5 -33.93 45.27 13.93
CA ALA A 5 -33.01 46.02 13.11
C ALA A 5 -31.57 45.70 13.60
N LEU A 6 -30.59 45.62 12.76
CA LEU A 6 -29.73 46.66 12.25
C LEU A 6 -28.62 47.18 13.18
N ARG A 7 -27.37 47.01 12.70
CA ARG A 7 -26.16 47.90 12.80
C ARG A 7 -25.40 47.92 14.15
N LYS A 8 -24.10 47.85 14.15
CA LYS A 8 -23.07 48.80 13.62
C LYS A 8 -21.66 48.20 13.83
N PHE A 9 -20.83 48.23 12.82
CA PHE A 9 -19.66 49.03 12.61
C PHE A 9 -18.64 49.24 13.74
N ALA A 10 -17.41 48.93 13.36
CA ALA A 10 -16.12 49.59 13.58
C ALA A 10 -15.20 48.71 14.45
N ALA A 11 -13.93 48.56 14.27
CA ALA A 11 -12.94 49.39 13.63
C ALA A 11 -11.71 48.51 13.36
N ALA A 12 -10.96 48.88 12.35
CA ALA A 12 -9.65 48.33 12.02
C ALA A 12 -8.62 48.66 13.12
N ALA A 13 -7.86 47.67 13.57
CA ALA A 13 -6.58 47.93 14.19
C ALA A 13 -5.53 47.10 13.41
N ALA A 14 -4.77 47.75 12.57
CA ALA A 14 -3.61 47.21 11.93
C ALA A 14 -2.53 46.96 12.98
N LEU A 15 -2.24 45.69 13.30
CA LEU A 15 -1.04 45.33 14.03
C LEU A 15 0.00 44.88 13.01
N ALA A 16 1.00 45.70 12.81
CA ALA A 16 2.21 45.37 12.08
C ALA A 16 2.97 44.31 12.89
N VAL A 17 2.94 43.06 12.45
CA VAL A 17 3.81 42.01 12.97
C VAL A 17 5.07 42.01 12.12
N SER A 18 6.16 42.43 12.74
CA SER A 18 7.52 42.37 12.21
C SER A 18 7.90 40.92 11.95
N PHE A 19 8.13 40.58 10.69
CA PHE A 19 8.61 39.29 10.25
C PHE A 19 10.11 39.21 10.56
N THR A 20 10.49 38.72 11.75
CA THR A 20 11.86 38.28 12.01
C THR A 20 12.03 36.91 11.34
N GLY A 21 13.00 36.85 10.41
CA GLY A 21 13.31 35.69 9.60
C GLY A 21 13.56 34.42 10.43
N LEU A 22 12.68 33.48 10.28
CA LEU A 22 12.91 32.08 10.69
C LEU A 22 13.52 31.36 9.49
N SER A 23 14.85 31.18 9.53
CA SER A 23 15.55 30.33 8.58
C SER A 23 14.97 28.91 8.67
N MET A 24 14.18 28.52 7.65
CA MET A 24 13.80 27.13 7.48
C MET A 24 15.06 26.33 7.14
N VAL A 25 15.57 25.60 8.11
CA VAL A 25 16.48 24.49 7.86
C VAL A 25 15.64 23.42 7.14
N SER A 26 15.79 23.33 5.83
CA SER A 26 15.32 22.19 5.05
C SER A 26 16.07 20.97 5.56
N ALA A 27 15.41 20.18 6.39
CA ALA A 27 15.86 18.83 6.66
C ALA A 27 15.67 18.04 5.35
N SER A 28 16.78 17.94 4.59
CA SER A 28 16.89 16.96 3.51
C SER A 28 16.78 15.57 4.15
N THR A 29 15.61 14.98 4.07
CA THR A 29 15.49 13.55 4.29
C THR A 29 16.26 12.88 3.16
N ALA A 30 17.49 12.45 3.46
CA ALA A 30 18.23 11.57 2.59
C ALA A 30 17.40 10.28 2.43
N GLU A 31 16.67 10.21 1.33
CA GLU A 31 16.03 8.98 0.86
C GLU A 31 17.16 7.99 0.64
N SER A 32 17.29 7.02 1.54
CA SER A 32 18.27 5.95 1.41
C SER A 32 17.99 5.21 0.09
N ALA A 33 19.00 5.10 -0.77
CA ALA A 33 18.90 4.34 -2.00
C ALA A 33 18.31 2.95 -1.68
N PRO A 34 17.34 2.46 -2.47
CA PRO A 34 16.75 1.16 -2.23
C PRO A 34 17.83 0.08 -2.27
N ALA A 35 17.86 -0.78 -1.25
CA ALA A 35 18.74 -1.94 -1.23
C ALA A 35 18.54 -2.76 -2.52
N PRO A 36 19.60 -3.37 -3.09
CA PRO A 36 19.49 -4.13 -4.31
C PRO A 36 18.42 -5.20 -4.16
N ALA A 37 17.45 -5.21 -5.07
CA ALA A 37 16.37 -6.17 -5.05
C ALA A 37 16.95 -7.58 -5.17
N VAL A 38 16.64 -8.46 -4.21
CA VAL A 38 17.02 -9.88 -4.30
C VAL A 38 16.34 -10.46 -5.52
N LYS A 39 17.10 -11.03 -6.45
CA LYS A 39 16.55 -11.66 -7.65
C LYS A 39 15.67 -12.85 -7.25
N VAL A 40 14.43 -12.87 -7.72
CA VAL A 40 13.53 -14.01 -7.55
C VAL A 40 13.94 -15.09 -8.53
N THR A 41 14.08 -16.33 -8.08
CA THR A 41 14.49 -17.51 -8.88
C THR A 41 13.53 -18.68 -8.70
N ALA A 42 12.45 -18.49 -7.93
CA ALA A 42 11.55 -19.58 -7.56
C ALA A 42 10.90 -20.29 -8.76
N GLY A 43 10.61 -19.56 -9.84
CA GLY A 43 10.09 -20.13 -11.08
C GLY A 43 11.12 -21.04 -11.75
N HIS A 44 12.35 -20.55 -11.91
CA HIS A 44 13.45 -21.33 -12.48
C HIS A 44 13.78 -22.55 -11.62
N ASP A 45 13.85 -22.39 -10.31
CA ASP A 45 14.23 -23.45 -9.38
C ASP A 45 13.19 -24.59 -9.33
N GLN A 46 11.90 -24.25 -9.40
CA GLN A 46 10.82 -25.23 -9.22
C GLN A 46 10.26 -25.76 -10.56
N LEU A 47 10.23 -24.93 -11.57
CA LEU A 47 9.53 -25.21 -12.84
C LEU A 47 10.41 -25.08 -14.08
N GLY A 48 11.64 -24.62 -13.95
CA GLY A 48 12.50 -24.31 -15.10
C GLY A 48 12.73 -25.48 -16.06
N SER A 49 12.79 -26.72 -15.55
CA SER A 49 12.92 -27.92 -16.39
C SER A 49 11.60 -28.38 -17.03
N PHE A 50 10.47 -28.05 -16.41
CA PHE A 50 9.14 -28.46 -16.88
C PHE A 50 8.47 -27.40 -17.73
N ALA A 51 8.57 -26.12 -17.31
CA ALA A 51 7.91 -24.99 -17.94
C ALA A 51 8.86 -23.78 -18.01
N PRO A 52 9.92 -23.83 -18.84
CA PRO A 52 10.96 -22.80 -18.86
C PRO A 52 10.43 -21.42 -19.22
N GLU A 53 9.48 -21.31 -20.14
CA GLU A 53 8.85 -20.05 -20.50
C GLU A 53 8.06 -19.44 -19.33
N PHE A 54 7.31 -20.25 -18.60
CA PHE A 54 6.61 -19.78 -17.39
C PHE A 54 7.59 -19.29 -16.34
N ALA A 55 8.69 -20.03 -16.11
CA ALA A 55 9.72 -19.65 -15.15
C ALA A 55 10.34 -18.29 -15.51
N TYR A 56 10.68 -18.08 -16.79
CA TYR A 56 11.17 -16.81 -17.30
C TYR A 56 10.15 -15.67 -17.10
N LEU A 57 8.90 -15.88 -17.49
CA LEU A 57 7.85 -14.87 -17.31
C LEU A 57 7.62 -14.51 -15.84
N ASN A 58 7.71 -15.50 -14.94
CA ASN A 58 7.57 -15.28 -13.51
C ASN A 58 8.76 -14.50 -12.92
N ASP A 59 9.97 -15.02 -13.11
CA ASP A 59 11.14 -14.51 -12.40
C ASP A 59 11.73 -13.25 -13.06
N ASP A 60 11.92 -13.29 -14.36
CA ASP A 60 12.62 -12.22 -15.08
C ASP A 60 11.64 -11.09 -15.49
N VAL A 61 10.46 -11.41 -16.01
CA VAL A 61 9.50 -10.39 -16.44
C VAL A 61 8.68 -9.86 -15.28
N LEU A 62 7.94 -10.72 -14.56
CA LEU A 62 7.07 -10.23 -13.49
C LEU A 62 7.88 -9.60 -12.35
N PHE A 63 8.80 -10.37 -11.75
CA PHE A 63 9.56 -9.87 -10.61
C PHE A 63 10.75 -9.00 -11.02
N GLY A 64 11.45 -9.32 -12.10
CA GLY A 64 12.59 -8.56 -12.58
C GLY A 64 12.23 -7.22 -13.20
N GLU A 65 11.18 -7.15 -14.01
CA GLU A 65 10.80 -5.92 -14.71
C GLU A 65 9.58 -5.22 -14.10
N VAL A 66 8.45 -5.93 -13.94
CA VAL A 66 7.20 -5.26 -13.53
C VAL A 66 7.28 -4.79 -12.09
N TRP A 67 7.75 -5.61 -11.16
CA TRP A 67 7.89 -5.23 -9.76
C TRP A 67 9.00 -4.20 -9.51
N SER A 68 9.98 -4.07 -10.39
CA SER A 68 11.05 -3.07 -10.29
C SER A 68 10.61 -1.65 -10.65
N ARG A 69 9.45 -1.48 -11.29
CA ARG A 69 8.91 -0.15 -11.68
C ARG A 69 8.31 0.60 -10.48
N THR A 70 9.13 0.80 -9.43
CA THR A 70 8.67 1.41 -8.18
C THR A 70 8.39 2.91 -8.31
N ASP A 71 8.96 3.56 -9.32
CA ASP A 71 8.67 4.94 -9.72
C ASP A 71 7.26 5.11 -10.32
N LYS A 72 6.71 4.04 -10.94
CA LYS A 72 5.35 4.04 -11.52
C LYS A 72 4.30 3.64 -10.49
N LEU A 73 4.61 2.64 -9.66
CA LEU A 73 3.71 2.17 -8.62
C LEU A 73 4.54 1.64 -7.45
N PRO A 74 4.45 2.24 -6.26
CA PRO A 74 5.20 1.80 -5.09
C PRO A 74 4.96 0.33 -4.75
N ALA A 75 5.98 -0.37 -4.26
CA ALA A 75 5.91 -1.79 -3.92
C ALA A 75 4.79 -2.12 -2.91
N LYS A 76 4.53 -1.23 -1.96
CA LYS A 76 3.41 -1.32 -1.02
C LYS A 76 2.08 -1.41 -1.75
N ILE A 77 1.84 -0.51 -2.70
CA ILE A 77 0.58 -0.48 -3.46
C ILE A 77 0.47 -1.70 -4.37
N ARG A 78 1.57 -2.13 -5.03
CA ARG A 78 1.57 -3.38 -5.80
C ARG A 78 1.16 -4.57 -4.95
N SER A 79 1.66 -4.66 -3.71
CA SER A 79 1.30 -5.73 -2.78
C SER A 79 -0.20 -5.70 -2.42
N ILE A 80 -0.76 -4.51 -2.21
CA ILE A 80 -2.21 -4.34 -1.97
C ILE A 80 -3.01 -4.82 -3.17
N VAL A 81 -2.63 -4.40 -4.39
CA VAL A 81 -3.28 -4.84 -5.63
C VAL A 81 -3.21 -6.36 -5.78
N THR A 82 -2.06 -6.97 -5.48
CA THR A 82 -1.90 -8.43 -5.55
C THR A 82 -2.81 -9.14 -4.56
N VAL A 83 -2.82 -8.73 -3.28
CA VAL A 83 -3.67 -9.33 -2.25
C VAL A 83 -5.15 -9.21 -2.62
N THR A 84 -5.61 -8.02 -3.00
CA THR A 84 -7.01 -7.80 -3.37
C THR A 84 -7.41 -8.60 -4.62
N SER A 85 -6.51 -8.72 -5.60
CA SER A 85 -6.74 -9.54 -6.80
C SER A 85 -6.89 -11.01 -6.47
N LEU A 86 -6.03 -11.56 -5.61
CA LEU A 86 -6.10 -12.96 -5.16
C LEU A 86 -7.41 -13.23 -4.42
N VAL A 87 -7.77 -12.37 -3.45
CA VAL A 87 -9.04 -12.51 -2.72
C VAL A 87 -10.22 -12.47 -3.68
N SER A 88 -10.24 -11.51 -4.59
CA SER A 88 -11.34 -11.34 -5.55
C SER A 88 -11.46 -12.52 -6.51
N SER A 89 -10.35 -13.10 -6.95
CA SER A 89 -10.32 -14.28 -7.82
C SER A 89 -10.64 -15.58 -7.07
N GLY A 90 -10.67 -15.57 -5.73
CA GLY A 90 -10.93 -16.77 -4.92
C GLY A 90 -9.70 -17.63 -4.68
N VAL A 91 -8.49 -17.10 -4.87
CA VAL A 91 -7.24 -17.76 -4.47
C VAL A 91 -7.06 -17.52 -2.97
N LEU A 92 -7.48 -18.50 -2.17
CA LEU A 92 -7.61 -18.40 -0.72
C LEU A 92 -6.80 -19.49 0.01
N ASP A 93 -5.69 -19.85 -0.55
CA ASP A 93 -4.75 -20.86 -0.05
C ASP A 93 -3.45 -20.23 0.52
N SER A 94 -2.41 -21.02 0.64
CA SER A 94 -1.09 -20.58 1.12
C SER A 94 -0.46 -19.49 0.27
N SER A 95 -0.82 -19.37 -1.01
CA SER A 95 -0.36 -18.29 -1.89
C SER A 95 -0.84 -16.94 -1.38
N LEU A 96 -2.11 -16.85 -0.94
CA LEU A 96 -2.63 -15.63 -0.33
C LEU A 96 -1.88 -15.27 0.95
N LYS A 97 -1.65 -16.25 1.84
CA LYS A 97 -0.85 -16.04 3.06
C LYS A 97 0.53 -15.47 2.75
N PHE A 98 1.22 -16.06 1.76
CA PHE A 98 2.51 -15.57 1.30
C PHE A 98 2.45 -14.11 0.83
N HIS A 99 1.46 -13.73 0.03
CA HIS A 99 1.34 -12.37 -0.46
C HIS A 99 0.93 -11.36 0.63
N ILE A 100 0.14 -11.77 1.63
CA ILE A 100 -0.13 -10.94 2.82
C ILE A 100 1.17 -10.71 3.62
N MET A 101 1.99 -11.74 3.80
CA MET A 101 3.30 -11.60 4.44
C MET A 101 4.20 -10.62 3.66
N LYS A 102 4.25 -10.75 2.33
CA LYS A 102 5.01 -9.82 1.49
C LYS A 102 4.46 -8.39 1.55
N ALA A 103 3.16 -8.21 1.68
CA ALA A 103 2.55 -6.89 1.89
C ALA A 103 2.99 -6.26 3.23
N LYS A 104 3.04 -7.05 4.32
CA LYS A 104 3.60 -6.62 5.61
C LYS A 104 5.05 -6.19 5.48
N GLU A 105 5.90 -6.97 4.79
CA GLU A 105 7.31 -6.63 4.51
C GLU A 105 7.46 -5.33 3.71
N LYS A 106 6.49 -4.99 2.86
CA LYS A 106 6.46 -3.74 2.07
C LYS A 106 5.77 -2.58 2.80
N GLY A 107 5.51 -2.72 4.09
CA GLY A 107 5.02 -1.67 4.96
C GLY A 107 3.50 -1.49 4.97
N VAL A 108 2.73 -2.51 4.58
CA VAL A 108 1.28 -2.52 4.85
C VAL A 108 1.10 -2.86 6.33
N THR A 109 0.48 -1.95 7.09
CA THR A 109 0.24 -2.17 8.52
C THR A 109 -0.94 -3.11 8.76
N LYS A 110 -1.10 -3.57 10.00
CA LYS A 110 -2.24 -4.40 10.41
C LYS A 110 -3.57 -3.68 10.17
N GLU A 111 -3.63 -2.42 10.56
CA GLU A 111 -4.80 -1.56 10.42
C GLU A 111 -5.15 -1.34 8.94
N GLU A 112 -4.15 -1.05 8.11
CA GLU A 112 -4.34 -0.92 6.66
C GLU A 112 -4.83 -2.23 6.04
N MET A 113 -4.25 -3.37 6.43
CA MET A 113 -4.68 -4.67 5.91
C MET A 113 -6.13 -4.97 6.31
N ALA A 114 -6.53 -4.62 7.53
CA ALA A 114 -7.91 -4.77 7.98
C ALA A 114 -8.87 -3.94 7.12
N GLU A 115 -8.55 -2.68 6.85
CA GLU A 115 -9.37 -1.82 5.99
C GLU A 115 -9.41 -2.30 4.53
N ILE A 116 -8.26 -2.75 3.99
CA ILE A 116 -8.18 -3.31 2.63
C ILE A 116 -9.11 -4.51 2.48
N LEU A 117 -9.07 -5.45 3.42
CA LEU A 117 -9.91 -6.65 3.37
C LEU A 117 -11.38 -6.33 3.65
N THR A 118 -11.68 -5.35 4.51
CA THR A 118 -13.04 -4.85 4.74
C THR A 118 -13.61 -4.26 3.45
N GLN A 119 -12.87 -3.36 2.80
CA GLN A 119 -13.29 -2.80 1.51
C GLN A 119 -13.49 -3.90 0.47
N THR A 120 -12.55 -4.87 0.40
CA THR A 120 -12.63 -6.00 -0.54
C THR A 120 -13.87 -6.87 -0.30
N ALA A 121 -14.35 -7.02 0.94
CA ALA A 121 -15.55 -7.79 1.27
C ALA A 121 -16.81 -7.30 0.53
N PHE A 122 -16.96 -5.99 0.37
CA PHE A 122 -18.12 -5.38 -0.33
C PHE A 122 -18.10 -5.62 -1.85
N TYR A 123 -16.92 -5.82 -2.44
CA TYR A 123 -16.76 -5.98 -3.90
C TYR A 123 -16.51 -7.44 -4.33
N ALA A 124 -15.88 -8.24 -3.48
CA ALA A 124 -15.51 -9.63 -3.77
C ALA A 124 -16.37 -10.68 -3.03
N GLY A 125 -17.08 -10.24 -1.98
CA GLY A 125 -17.95 -11.07 -1.15
C GLY A 125 -17.37 -11.45 0.20
N TRP A 126 -18.22 -11.47 1.21
CA TRP A 126 -17.88 -11.72 2.62
C TRP A 126 -17.17 -13.04 2.87
N PRO A 127 -17.58 -14.19 2.31
CA PRO A 127 -16.89 -15.45 2.57
C PRO A 127 -15.41 -15.43 2.16
N LYS A 128 -15.07 -14.75 1.06
CA LYS A 128 -13.69 -14.60 0.61
C LYS A 128 -12.87 -13.73 1.57
N ALA A 129 -13.45 -12.63 2.02
CA ALA A 129 -12.81 -11.76 3.00
C ALA A 129 -12.58 -12.49 4.34
N TRP A 130 -13.54 -13.28 4.83
CA TRP A 130 -13.36 -14.11 6.03
C TRP A 130 -12.19 -15.07 5.91
N ALA A 131 -12.02 -15.72 4.77
CA ALA A 131 -10.87 -16.58 4.52
C ALA A 131 -9.55 -15.79 4.53
N ALA A 132 -9.53 -14.62 3.90
CA ALA A 132 -8.36 -13.75 3.88
C ALA A 132 -8.01 -13.21 5.27
N PHE A 133 -8.99 -12.83 6.09
CA PHE A 133 -8.76 -12.37 7.47
C PHE A 133 -8.10 -13.44 8.35
N ARG A 134 -8.39 -14.72 8.16
CA ARG A 134 -7.68 -15.80 8.90
C ARG A 134 -6.18 -15.73 8.63
N TYR A 135 -5.77 -15.64 7.38
CA TYR A 135 -4.36 -15.51 7.03
C TYR A 135 -3.74 -14.17 7.46
N ALA A 136 -4.49 -13.07 7.34
CA ALA A 136 -4.01 -11.77 7.83
C ALA A 136 -3.75 -11.81 9.33
N LYS A 137 -4.65 -12.41 10.12
CA LYS A 137 -4.46 -12.58 11.56
C LYS A 137 -3.21 -13.40 11.87
N GLU A 138 -3.01 -14.55 11.21
CA GLU A 138 -1.81 -15.37 11.38
C GLU A 138 -0.51 -14.61 11.05
N VAL A 139 -0.52 -13.77 10.02
CA VAL A 139 0.67 -13.00 9.59
C VAL A 139 0.98 -11.84 10.52
N TYR A 140 -0.02 -11.16 11.04
CA TYR A 140 0.18 -9.94 11.83
C TYR A 140 0.23 -10.17 13.35
N GLU A 141 -0.33 -11.27 13.84
CA GLU A 141 -0.43 -11.59 15.27
C GLU A 141 0.35 -12.84 15.67
N GLY A 142 0.77 -13.70 14.71
CA GLY A 142 1.66 -14.84 14.95
C GLY A 142 3.11 -14.42 14.79
#